data_4c7235620a0aa784e6cfa43a5ad425d1
#
_entry.id   4c7235620a0aa784e6cfa43a5ad425d1
#
_cell.length_a   1.000
_cell.length_b   1.000
_cell.length_c   1.000
_cell.angle_alpha   90.00
_cell.angle_beta   90.00
_cell.angle_gamma   90.00
#
_symmetry.space_group_name_H-M   'P 1'
#
loop_
_entity.id
_entity.type
_entity.pdbx_description
1 polymer ?
#
loop_
_entity_poly.entity_id
_entity_poly.type
_entity_poly.pdbx_seq_one_letter_code
_entity_poly.pdbx_strand_id
1 'polypeptide(L)'
;MLAKTSLSFALLLGTLVLASCQSDPDIDINSLVDSVEPADVLYNQALANMSAGKMTEATKKFDAIDRQHPFSEYARKSLVLNAFAKYRSGRSTEAITNARRFLNLYPNDKDAAYAQYIIGLSYFRQIPDVTRDQRASSRAIAAMQEVIDRYPESEYVDDAKAKIRKSRDQLAGKE
;
A
#
# COMPACT_ATOMS: atom_id res chain seq x y z
N MET A 1 -25.97 27.42 -86.64
CA MET A 1 -26.96 26.44 -86.17
C MET A 1 -26.73 26.27 -84.68
N LEU A 2 -27.73 26.50 -83.84
CA LEU A 2 -27.63 26.68 -82.42
C LEU A 2 -27.49 25.36 -81.69
N ALA A 3 -26.52 25.29 -80.77
CA ALA A 3 -26.45 24.25 -79.74
C ALA A 3 -26.71 24.91 -78.39
N LYS A 4 -27.78 24.48 -77.74
CA LYS A 4 -28.20 24.91 -76.44
C LYS A 4 -27.38 24.21 -75.37
N THR A 5 -26.66 24.94 -74.59
CA THR A 5 -25.99 24.47 -73.37
C THR A 5 -26.98 24.50 -72.21
N SER A 6 -27.33 23.35 -71.71
CA SER A 6 -28.11 23.25 -70.45
C SER A 6 -27.16 23.17 -69.27
N LEU A 7 -27.25 24.18 -68.43
CA LEU A 7 -26.48 24.29 -67.20
C LEU A 7 -27.20 23.49 -66.09
N SER A 8 -26.69 22.28 -65.83
CA SER A 8 -27.13 21.50 -64.66
C SER A 8 -26.44 21.93 -63.42
N PHE A 9 -27.14 22.63 -62.56
CA PHE A 9 -26.72 23.05 -61.24
C PHE A 9 -26.82 21.84 -60.31
N ALA A 10 -25.70 21.17 -60.10
CA ALA A 10 -25.64 20.09 -59.12
C ALA A 10 -25.54 20.66 -57.73
N LEU A 11 -26.65 20.58 -56.96
CA LEU A 11 -26.72 20.95 -55.56
C LEU A 11 -26.02 19.85 -54.73
N LEU A 12 -24.78 20.15 -54.31
CA LEU A 12 -24.07 19.27 -53.34
C LEU A 12 -24.66 19.50 -51.94
N LEU A 13 -25.59 18.63 -51.56
CA LEU A 13 -26.02 18.51 -50.16
C LEU A 13 -24.88 17.89 -49.36
N GLY A 14 -24.16 18.71 -48.61
CA GLY A 14 -23.24 18.26 -47.58
C GLY A 14 -23.98 17.61 -46.44
N THR A 15 -24.02 16.31 -46.38
CA THR A 15 -24.47 15.58 -45.20
C THR A 15 -23.47 15.75 -44.09
N LEU A 16 -23.81 16.59 -43.12
CA LEU A 16 -23.10 16.69 -41.83
C LEU A 16 -23.33 15.34 -41.12
N VAL A 17 -22.34 14.47 -41.13
CA VAL A 17 -22.32 13.28 -40.27
C VAL A 17 -22.03 13.78 -38.86
N LEU A 18 -23.06 14.01 -38.07
CA LEU A 18 -22.97 14.10 -36.62
C LEU A 18 -22.46 12.73 -36.13
N ALA A 19 -21.16 12.66 -35.81
CA ALA A 19 -20.62 11.55 -35.04
C ALA A 19 -21.32 11.54 -33.69
N SER A 20 -22.42 10.78 -33.62
CA SER A 20 -23.05 10.40 -32.38
C SER A 20 -21.98 9.70 -31.52
N CYS A 21 -21.60 10.28 -30.40
CA CYS A 21 -20.95 9.55 -29.35
C CYS A 21 -21.93 8.45 -28.93
N GLN A 22 -21.75 7.28 -29.51
CA GLN A 22 -22.45 6.09 -29.11
C GLN A 22 -21.89 5.76 -27.73
N SER A 23 -22.64 6.12 -26.68
CA SER A 23 -22.42 5.59 -25.35
C SER A 23 -22.50 4.09 -25.47
N ASP A 24 -21.45 3.39 -25.12
CA ASP A 24 -21.39 1.94 -25.16
C ASP A 24 -22.51 1.42 -24.23
N PRO A 25 -23.60 0.80 -24.75
CA PRO A 25 -24.76 0.48 -23.93
C PRO A 25 -24.54 -0.71 -22.99
N ASP A 26 -23.34 -1.34 -23.05
CA ASP A 26 -23.09 -2.59 -22.37
C ASP A 26 -22.20 -2.49 -21.11
N ILE A 27 -21.89 -1.28 -20.65
CA ILE A 27 -21.27 -1.16 -19.32
C ILE A 27 -22.38 -1.23 -18.27
N ASP A 28 -22.71 -2.43 -17.86
CA ASP A 28 -23.56 -2.65 -16.69
C ASP A 28 -22.81 -2.26 -15.42
N ILE A 29 -23.02 -1.01 -15.00
CA ILE A 29 -22.42 -0.46 -13.76
C ILE A 29 -22.76 -1.35 -12.56
N ASN A 30 -23.92 -2.01 -12.56
CA ASN A 30 -24.32 -2.92 -11.49
C ASN A 30 -23.41 -4.16 -11.45
N SER A 31 -23.00 -4.69 -12.61
CA SER A 31 -22.06 -5.81 -12.65
C SER A 31 -20.68 -5.45 -12.12
N LEU A 32 -20.25 -4.18 -12.24
CA LEU A 32 -19.00 -3.68 -11.66
C LEU A 32 -19.12 -3.44 -10.16
N VAL A 33 -20.29 -3.00 -9.69
CA VAL A 33 -20.55 -2.80 -8.25
C VAL A 33 -20.69 -4.14 -7.53
N ASP A 34 -21.34 -5.12 -8.14
CA ASP A 34 -21.46 -6.49 -7.58
C ASP A 34 -20.12 -7.23 -7.50
N SER A 35 -19.10 -6.78 -8.22
CA SER A 35 -17.77 -7.37 -8.17
C SER A 35 -16.88 -6.85 -7.03
N VAL A 36 -17.30 -5.79 -6.33
CA VAL A 36 -16.54 -5.20 -5.21
C VAL A 36 -16.87 -5.95 -3.92
N GLU A 37 -15.92 -6.76 -3.47
CA GLU A 37 -16.07 -7.54 -2.23
C GLU A 37 -16.16 -6.59 -1.02
N PRO A 38 -17.13 -6.76 -0.09
CA PRO A 38 -17.31 -5.89 1.07
C PRO A 38 -16.06 -5.81 1.97
N ALA A 39 -15.87 -4.66 2.63
CA ALA A 39 -14.68 -4.40 3.43
C ALA A 39 -14.51 -5.36 4.62
N ASP A 40 -15.60 -5.75 5.27
CA ASP A 40 -15.61 -6.71 6.37
C ASP A 40 -15.23 -8.12 5.90
N VAL A 41 -15.69 -8.53 4.72
CA VAL A 41 -15.35 -9.81 4.12
C VAL A 41 -13.86 -9.85 3.77
N LEU A 42 -13.36 -8.81 3.09
CA LEU A 42 -11.93 -8.68 2.78
C LEU A 42 -11.07 -8.71 4.04
N TYR A 43 -11.51 -8.00 5.10
CA TYR A 43 -10.80 -7.93 6.37
C TYR A 43 -10.72 -9.31 7.05
N ASN A 44 -11.84 -10.00 7.14
CA ASN A 44 -11.91 -11.32 7.74
C ASN A 44 -11.09 -12.36 6.95
N GLN A 45 -11.12 -12.32 5.63
CA GLN A 45 -10.26 -13.16 4.78
C GLN A 45 -8.78 -12.86 4.98
N ALA A 46 -8.41 -11.57 5.13
CA ALA A 46 -7.04 -11.19 5.43
C ALA A 46 -6.57 -11.76 6.77
N LEU A 47 -7.39 -11.67 7.82
CA LEU A 47 -7.08 -12.24 9.14
C LEU A 47 -6.96 -13.76 9.08
N ALA A 48 -7.86 -14.44 8.36
CA ALA A 48 -7.79 -15.89 8.17
C ALA A 48 -6.50 -16.31 7.44
N ASN A 49 -6.10 -15.55 6.42
CA ASN A 49 -4.82 -15.78 5.73
C ASN A 49 -3.62 -15.55 6.65
N MET A 50 -3.64 -14.50 7.49
CA MET A 50 -2.58 -14.25 8.47
C MET A 50 -2.45 -15.41 9.48
N SER A 51 -3.57 -15.87 10.03
CA SER A 51 -3.58 -16.98 10.99
C SER A 51 -3.09 -18.30 10.38
N ALA A 52 -3.36 -18.51 9.08
CA ALA A 52 -2.85 -19.64 8.30
C ALA A 52 -1.38 -19.47 7.85
N GLY A 53 -0.68 -18.37 8.22
CA GLY A 53 0.68 -18.08 7.79
C GLY A 53 0.81 -17.59 6.33
N LYS A 54 -0.30 -17.43 5.61
CA LYS A 54 -0.36 -17.01 4.21
C LYS A 54 -0.23 -15.49 4.09
N MET A 55 0.92 -14.94 4.51
CA MET A 55 1.12 -13.49 4.63
C MET A 55 0.96 -12.75 3.30
N THR A 56 1.41 -13.33 2.19
CA THR A 56 1.26 -12.73 0.86
C THR A 56 -0.21 -12.62 0.45
N GLU A 57 -1.02 -13.63 0.74
CA GLU A 57 -2.46 -13.58 0.46
C GLU A 57 -3.18 -12.57 1.36
N ALA A 58 -2.79 -12.50 2.63
CA ALA A 58 -3.31 -11.48 3.54
C ALA A 58 -3.04 -10.06 3.02
N THR A 59 -1.84 -9.78 2.52
CA THR A 59 -1.51 -8.44 1.98
C THR A 59 -2.37 -8.07 0.78
N LYS A 60 -2.71 -9.01 -0.10
CA LYS A 60 -3.61 -8.75 -1.25
C LYS A 60 -4.98 -8.27 -0.79
N LYS A 61 -5.52 -8.89 0.26
CA LYS A 61 -6.84 -8.53 0.81
C LYS A 61 -6.80 -7.18 1.53
N PHE A 62 -5.77 -6.90 2.32
CA PHE A 62 -5.59 -5.58 2.94
C PHE A 62 -5.36 -4.47 1.89
N ASP A 63 -4.57 -4.74 0.85
CA ASP A 63 -4.37 -3.79 -0.26
C ASP A 63 -5.70 -3.54 -1.03
N ALA A 64 -6.60 -4.54 -1.10
CA ALA A 64 -7.92 -4.36 -1.69
C ALA A 64 -8.79 -3.42 -0.83
N ILE A 65 -8.78 -3.56 0.50
CA ILE A 65 -9.49 -2.64 1.40
C ILE A 65 -8.99 -1.20 1.20
N ASP A 66 -7.67 -1.00 1.15
CA ASP A 66 -7.08 0.32 0.97
C ASP A 66 -7.50 0.99 -0.35
N ARG A 67 -7.66 0.20 -1.42
CA ARG A 67 -8.08 0.73 -2.74
C ARG A 67 -9.59 0.91 -2.87
N GLN A 68 -10.38 -0.04 -2.40
CA GLN A 68 -11.82 -0.12 -2.65
C GLN A 68 -12.65 0.53 -1.54
N HIS A 69 -12.14 0.49 -0.31
CA HIS A 69 -12.85 0.93 0.89
C HIS A 69 -11.99 1.81 1.82
N PRO A 70 -11.33 2.87 1.30
CA PRO A 70 -10.36 3.65 2.08
C PRO A 70 -10.95 4.38 3.29
N PHE A 71 -12.27 4.58 3.30
CA PHE A 71 -13.00 5.27 4.38
C PHE A 71 -13.80 4.30 5.27
N SER A 72 -13.65 3.00 5.09
CA SER A 72 -14.31 2.02 5.95
C SER A 72 -13.69 2.01 7.35
N GLU A 73 -14.46 1.56 8.33
CA GLU A 73 -13.96 1.34 9.70
C GLU A 73 -12.77 0.35 9.74
N TYR A 74 -12.66 -0.55 8.75
CA TYR A 74 -11.58 -1.52 8.61
C TYR A 74 -10.29 -0.93 8.04
N ALA A 75 -10.35 0.19 7.31
CA ALA A 75 -9.21 0.74 6.58
C ALA A 75 -8.01 1.05 7.49
N ARG A 76 -8.26 1.70 8.63
CA ARG A 76 -7.22 2.06 9.60
C ARG A 76 -6.49 0.82 10.15
N LYS A 77 -7.24 -0.17 10.63
CA LYS A 77 -6.65 -1.40 11.19
C LYS A 77 -5.98 -2.25 10.10
N SER A 78 -6.55 -2.29 8.91
CA SER A 78 -5.97 -2.97 7.74
C SER A 78 -4.61 -2.41 7.38
N LEU A 79 -4.40 -1.10 7.46
CA LEU A 79 -3.15 -0.46 7.08
C LEU A 79 -1.97 -0.91 7.97
N VAL A 80 -2.15 -0.98 9.28
CA VAL A 80 -1.09 -1.44 10.19
C VAL A 80 -0.88 -2.96 10.12
N LEU A 81 -1.95 -3.75 9.97
CA LEU A 81 -1.84 -5.20 9.80
C LEU A 81 -1.18 -5.57 8.46
N ASN A 82 -1.45 -4.78 7.42
CA ASN A 82 -0.79 -4.94 6.12
C ASN A 82 0.72 -4.66 6.22
N ALA A 83 1.12 -3.62 6.96
CA ALA A 83 2.53 -3.36 7.23
C ALA A 83 3.20 -4.58 7.90
N PHE A 84 2.56 -5.18 8.90
CA PHE A 84 3.04 -6.40 9.54
C PHE A 84 3.12 -7.59 8.58
N ALA A 85 2.07 -7.84 7.80
CA ALA A 85 2.03 -8.94 6.84
C ALA A 85 3.12 -8.79 5.76
N LYS A 86 3.35 -7.57 5.27
CA LYS A 86 4.44 -7.24 4.34
C LYS A 86 5.82 -7.49 4.99
N TYR A 87 6.01 -7.08 6.24
CA TYR A 87 7.22 -7.40 6.99
C TYR A 87 7.42 -8.92 7.09
N ARG A 88 6.40 -9.66 7.51
CA ARG A 88 6.48 -11.12 7.67
C ARG A 88 6.75 -11.85 6.34
N SER A 89 6.24 -11.35 5.23
CA SER A 89 6.50 -11.89 3.88
C SER A 89 7.83 -11.43 3.26
N GLY A 90 8.70 -10.72 4.00
CA GLY A 90 10.02 -10.30 3.52
C GLY A 90 10.02 -8.99 2.72
N ARG A 91 8.85 -8.36 2.51
CA ARG A 91 8.70 -7.10 1.75
C ARG A 91 8.95 -5.87 2.64
N SER A 92 10.17 -5.79 3.19
CA SER A 92 10.53 -4.80 4.22
C SER A 92 10.32 -3.36 3.78
N THR A 93 10.62 -3.01 2.52
CA THR A 93 10.43 -1.64 2.00
C THR A 93 8.95 -1.24 1.97
N GLU A 94 8.09 -2.13 1.52
CA GLU A 94 6.65 -1.88 1.50
C GLU A 94 6.05 -1.85 2.92
N ALA A 95 6.57 -2.67 3.84
CA ALA A 95 6.18 -2.63 5.25
C ALA A 95 6.48 -1.26 5.86
N ILE A 96 7.68 -0.71 5.62
CA ILE A 96 8.07 0.64 6.05
C ILE A 96 7.12 1.71 5.48
N THR A 97 6.80 1.62 4.20
CA THR A 97 5.89 2.56 3.54
C THR A 97 4.50 2.57 4.18
N ASN A 98 3.91 1.39 4.38
CA ASN A 98 2.58 1.27 5.00
C ASN A 98 2.59 1.73 6.46
N ALA A 99 3.62 1.35 7.24
CA ALA A 99 3.73 1.75 8.63
C ALA A 99 3.92 3.27 8.78
N ARG A 100 4.74 3.90 7.94
CA ARG A 100 4.87 5.37 7.91
C ARG A 100 3.57 6.06 7.53
N ARG A 101 2.87 5.53 6.53
CA ARG A 101 1.55 6.06 6.16
C ARG A 101 0.57 5.97 7.32
N PHE A 102 0.58 4.86 8.07
CA PHE A 102 -0.24 4.73 9.29
C PHE A 102 0.11 5.81 10.31
N LEU A 103 1.39 6.02 10.62
CA LEU A 103 1.82 7.04 11.59
C LEU A 103 1.48 8.47 11.16
N ASN A 104 1.53 8.75 9.85
CA ASN A 104 1.16 10.06 9.33
C ASN A 104 -0.36 10.32 9.42
N LEU A 105 -1.18 9.31 9.20
CA LEU A 105 -2.63 9.42 9.24
C LEU A 105 -3.19 9.33 10.67
N TYR A 106 -2.53 8.54 11.53
CA TYR A 106 -3.02 8.18 12.86
C TYR A 106 -1.91 8.29 13.92
N PRO A 107 -1.30 9.46 14.14
CA PRO A 107 -0.11 9.60 14.98
C PRO A 107 -0.36 9.29 16.47
N ASN A 108 -1.60 9.44 16.92
CA ASN A 108 -2.00 9.20 18.33
C ASN A 108 -2.82 7.91 18.50
N ASP A 109 -2.79 7.02 17.49
CA ASP A 109 -3.49 5.74 17.59
C ASP A 109 -2.77 4.80 18.55
N LYS A 110 -3.53 3.93 19.21
CA LYS A 110 -2.95 2.90 20.10
C LYS A 110 -1.98 1.97 19.40
N ASP A 111 -2.14 1.76 18.10
CA ASP A 111 -1.27 0.93 17.28
C ASP A 111 -0.06 1.72 16.71
N ALA A 112 0.12 3.01 17.07
CA ALA A 112 1.22 3.83 16.56
C ALA A 112 2.60 3.32 17.02
N ALA A 113 2.73 2.90 18.27
CA ALA A 113 3.95 2.26 18.76
C ALA A 113 4.30 1.00 17.97
N TYR A 114 3.29 0.18 17.67
CA TYR A 114 3.47 -1.03 16.84
C TYR A 114 3.90 -0.70 15.42
N ALA A 115 3.29 0.30 14.80
CA ALA A 115 3.68 0.74 13.45
C ALA A 115 5.14 1.22 13.42
N GLN A 116 5.57 2.02 14.41
CA GLN A 116 6.97 2.46 14.53
C GLN A 116 7.91 1.28 14.75
N TYR A 117 7.52 0.32 15.55
CA TYR A 117 8.30 -0.90 15.78
C TYR A 117 8.44 -1.75 14.50
N ILE A 118 7.38 -1.87 13.66
CA ILE A 118 7.47 -2.53 12.34
C ILE A 118 8.50 -1.84 11.44
N ILE A 119 8.60 -0.52 11.46
CA ILE A 119 9.63 0.22 10.70
C ILE A 119 11.03 -0.22 11.17
N GLY A 120 11.25 -0.23 12.48
CA GLY A 120 12.52 -0.66 13.07
C GLY A 120 12.88 -2.10 12.71
N LEU A 121 11.92 -3.04 12.86
CA LEU A 121 12.09 -4.44 12.47
C LEU A 121 12.42 -4.60 10.98
N SER A 122 11.78 -3.80 10.13
CA SER A 122 11.97 -3.86 8.69
C SER A 122 13.36 -3.36 8.29
N TYR A 123 13.89 -2.33 8.92
CA TYR A 123 15.28 -1.90 8.73
C TYR A 123 16.27 -2.91 9.31
N PHE A 124 15.97 -3.45 10.51
CA PHE A 124 16.83 -4.46 11.13
C PHE A 124 16.98 -5.72 10.25
N ARG A 125 15.91 -6.18 9.61
CA ARG A 125 15.95 -7.30 8.66
C ARG A 125 16.80 -7.02 7.42
N GLN A 126 16.93 -5.76 7.03
CA GLN A 126 17.73 -5.35 5.87
C GLN A 126 19.23 -5.24 6.18
N ILE A 127 19.65 -5.46 7.43
CA ILE A 127 21.07 -5.51 7.78
C ILE A 127 21.61 -6.83 7.24
N PRO A 128 22.55 -6.81 6.28
CA PRO A 128 23.12 -8.03 5.73
C PRO A 128 24.16 -8.62 6.70
N ASP A 129 24.34 -9.95 6.66
CA ASP A 129 25.28 -10.66 7.53
C ASP A 129 26.74 -10.24 7.29
N VAL A 130 27.07 -9.84 6.05
CA VAL A 130 28.42 -9.43 5.66
C VAL A 130 28.34 -8.19 4.79
N THR A 131 28.44 -6.98 5.35
CA THR A 131 28.57 -5.76 4.54
C THR A 131 29.43 -4.68 5.17
N ARG A 132 30.07 -3.92 4.26
CA ARG A 132 30.69 -2.64 4.53
C ARG A 132 29.67 -1.50 4.65
N ASP A 133 28.39 -1.73 4.32
CA ASP A 133 27.35 -0.69 4.36
C ASP A 133 26.74 -0.56 5.76
N GLN A 134 27.22 0.43 6.48
CA GLN A 134 26.73 0.77 7.83
C GLN A 134 25.35 1.45 7.82
N ARG A 135 24.84 1.86 6.64
CA ARG A 135 23.58 2.62 6.53
C ARG A 135 22.35 1.83 6.99
N ALA A 136 22.31 0.52 6.72
CA ALA A 136 21.20 -0.33 7.16
C ALA A 136 21.16 -0.42 8.70
N SER A 137 22.30 -0.65 9.34
CA SER A 137 22.41 -0.67 10.81
C SER A 137 22.04 0.67 11.43
N SER A 138 22.54 1.78 10.87
CA SER A 138 22.20 3.12 11.37
C SER A 138 20.70 3.43 11.26
N ARG A 139 20.05 3.04 10.16
CA ARG A 139 18.59 3.20 10.00
C ARG A 139 17.79 2.35 10.99
N ALA A 140 18.23 1.12 11.24
CA ALA A 140 17.60 0.25 12.23
C ALA A 140 17.71 0.82 13.65
N ILE A 141 18.91 1.30 14.04
CA ILE A 141 19.15 1.95 15.33
C ILE A 141 18.24 3.19 15.48
N ALA A 142 18.22 4.08 14.49
CA ALA A 142 17.42 5.29 14.54
C ALA A 142 15.92 4.96 14.66
N ALA A 143 15.40 4.03 13.86
CA ALA A 143 14.00 3.67 13.90
C ALA A 143 13.58 2.98 15.21
N MET A 144 14.46 2.16 15.81
CA MET A 144 14.23 1.56 17.12
C MET A 144 14.36 2.57 18.25
N GLN A 145 15.26 3.56 18.12
CA GLN A 145 15.36 4.65 19.09
C GLN A 145 14.07 5.47 19.12
N GLU A 146 13.44 5.75 17.97
CA GLU A 146 12.14 6.42 17.93
C GLU A 146 11.03 5.64 18.67
N VAL A 147 11.07 4.31 18.74
CA VAL A 147 10.13 3.52 19.57
C VAL A 147 10.31 3.89 21.04
N ILE A 148 11.56 3.95 21.50
CA ILE A 148 11.88 4.24 22.91
C ILE A 148 11.50 5.68 23.28
N ASP A 149 11.81 6.64 22.40
CA ASP A 149 11.67 8.07 22.69
C ASP A 149 10.20 8.53 22.59
N ARG A 150 9.45 8.01 21.62
CA ARG A 150 8.06 8.43 21.38
C ARG A 150 7.03 7.58 22.09
N TYR A 151 7.38 6.33 22.42
CA TYR A 151 6.44 5.37 23.02
C TYR A 151 7.07 4.62 24.20
N PRO A 152 7.56 5.34 25.23
CA PRO A 152 8.35 4.76 26.33
C PRO A 152 7.60 3.70 27.15
N GLU A 153 6.27 3.77 27.16
CA GLU A 153 5.40 2.83 27.88
C GLU A 153 4.98 1.62 27.03
N SER A 154 5.47 1.50 25.78
CA SER A 154 5.04 0.41 24.91
C SER A 154 5.77 -0.89 25.24
N GLU A 155 5.09 -2.01 25.02
CA GLU A 155 5.65 -3.37 25.16
C GLU A 155 6.85 -3.64 24.25
N TYR A 156 7.06 -2.81 23.22
CA TYR A 156 8.13 -2.97 22.22
C TYR A 156 9.48 -2.39 22.65
N VAL A 157 9.52 -1.62 23.75
CA VAL A 157 10.72 -0.88 24.19
C VAL A 157 11.89 -1.80 24.49
N ASP A 158 11.67 -2.89 25.20
CA ASP A 158 12.77 -3.79 25.60
C ASP A 158 13.36 -4.54 24.41
N ASP A 159 12.53 -4.98 23.47
CA ASP A 159 13.04 -5.59 22.23
C ASP A 159 13.72 -4.54 21.33
N ALA A 160 13.21 -3.30 21.28
CA ALA A 160 13.86 -2.21 20.56
C ALA A 160 15.29 -1.95 21.10
N LYS A 161 15.47 -1.89 22.43
CA LYS A 161 16.79 -1.80 23.06
C LYS A 161 17.70 -2.96 22.70
N ALA A 162 17.18 -4.19 22.67
CA ALA A 162 17.94 -5.37 22.28
C ALA A 162 18.39 -5.30 20.81
N LYS A 163 17.52 -4.87 19.90
CA LYS A 163 17.82 -4.67 18.48
C LYS A 163 18.88 -3.58 18.25
N ILE A 164 18.82 -2.49 19.03
CA ILE A 164 19.85 -1.43 19.00
C ILE A 164 21.21 -2.00 19.38
N ARG A 165 21.29 -2.74 20.50
CA ARG A 165 22.56 -3.37 20.92
C ARG A 165 23.10 -4.26 19.81
N LYS A 166 22.29 -5.17 19.30
CA LYS A 166 22.72 -6.08 18.21
C LYS A 166 23.18 -5.33 16.95
N SER A 167 22.51 -4.24 16.59
CA SER A 167 22.91 -3.42 15.43
C SER A 167 24.23 -2.70 15.68
N ARG A 168 24.50 -2.24 16.91
CA ARG A 168 25.77 -1.61 17.30
C ARG A 168 26.92 -2.62 17.30
N ASP A 169 26.69 -3.84 17.83
CA ASP A 169 27.69 -4.91 17.81
C ASP A 169 28.08 -5.30 16.37
N GLN A 170 27.11 -5.30 15.45
CA GLN A 170 27.40 -5.52 14.02
C GLN A 170 28.17 -4.36 13.38
N LEU A 171 28.04 -3.13 13.87
CA LEU A 171 28.85 -2.00 13.43
C LEU A 171 30.28 -2.10 13.97
N ALA A 172 30.45 -2.40 15.26
CA ALA A 172 31.73 -2.50 15.94
C ALA A 172 32.58 -3.71 15.47
N GLY A 173 31.95 -4.84 15.19
CA GLY A 173 32.64 -6.04 14.71
C GLY A 173 33.19 -5.95 13.28
N LYS A 174 33.12 -4.77 12.66
CA LYS A 174 33.64 -4.48 11.29
C LYS A 174 34.85 -3.54 11.27
N GLU A 175 35.31 -3.10 12.43
CA GLU A 175 36.55 -2.37 12.59
C GLU A 175 37.72 -3.36 12.83
#